data_23213c9ef4279bfeb3b736221a034dd6
#
_entry.id   23213c9ef4279bfeb3b736221a034dd6
#
_cell.length_a   1.000
_cell.length_b   1.000
_cell.length_c   1.000
_cell.angle_alpha   90.00
_cell.angle_beta   90.00
_cell.angle_gamma   90.00
#
_symmetry.space_group_name_H-M   'P 1'
#
loop_
_entity.id
_entity.type
_entity.pdbx_description
1 polymer ?
#
loop_
_entity_poly.entity_id
_entity_poly.type
_entity_poly.pdbx_seq_one_letter_code
_entity_poly.pdbx_strand_id
1 'polypeptide(L)' 'MINRPKICIPITSVTRDEITETARKFATLPAEMVEWRVDFFAGYEREIPAVTKELKEILGNKELITTIRTTHEGGESNGD' A
#
# COMPACT_ATOMS: atom_id res chain seq x y z
N MET A 1 7.62 15.58 -26.46
CA MET A 1 7.72 14.64 -25.36
C MET A 1 6.48 14.66 -24.49
N ILE A 2 5.89 13.55 -24.29
CA ILE A 2 4.68 13.46 -23.52
C ILE A 2 4.97 12.75 -22.21
N ASN A 3 4.63 13.41 -21.13
CA ASN A 3 4.75 12.81 -19.81
C ASN A 3 3.50 12.03 -19.51
N ARG A 4 3.65 10.72 -19.40
CA ARG A 4 2.53 9.90 -19.00
C ARG A 4 2.55 9.79 -17.49
N PRO A 5 1.42 10.07 -16.83
CA PRO A 5 1.36 9.87 -15.40
C PRO A 5 1.48 8.39 -15.10
N LYS A 6 2.19 8.09 -14.03
CA LYS A 6 2.27 6.71 -13.58
C LYS A 6 0.93 6.30 -12.99
N ILE A 7 0.54 5.08 -13.30
CA ILE A 7 -0.70 4.53 -12.74
C ILE A 7 -0.40 3.97 -11.37
N CYS A 8 -1.11 4.46 -10.37
CA CYS A 8 -0.94 4.03 -8.99
C CYS A 8 -2.25 3.42 -8.51
N ILE A 9 -2.21 2.16 -8.09
CA ILE A 9 -3.38 1.45 -7.63
C ILE A 9 -3.29 1.24 -6.14
N PRO A 10 -4.32 1.62 -5.37
CA PRO A 10 -4.27 1.46 -3.92
C PRO A 10 -4.71 0.07 -3.47
N ILE A 11 -4.03 -0.44 -2.44
CA ILE A 11 -4.47 -1.63 -1.73
C ILE A 11 -5.13 -1.15 -0.45
N THR A 12 -6.44 -1.39 -0.34
CA THR A 12 -7.21 -0.96 0.82
C THR A 12 -7.79 -2.14 1.58
N SER A 13 -7.21 -3.31 1.39
CA SER A 13 -7.68 -4.52 2.05
C SER A 13 -7.44 -4.46 3.55
N VAL A 14 -8.26 -5.17 4.30
CA VAL A 14 -8.27 -5.08 5.76
C VAL A 14 -7.36 -6.12 6.38
N THR A 15 -7.38 -7.35 5.88
CA THR A 15 -6.59 -8.43 6.46
C THR A 15 -5.34 -8.69 5.64
N ARG A 16 -4.35 -9.32 6.30
CA ARG A 16 -3.10 -9.63 5.64
C ARG A 16 -3.30 -10.53 4.44
N ASP A 17 -4.18 -11.53 4.57
CA ASP A 17 -4.44 -12.44 3.46
C ASP A 17 -5.03 -11.71 2.27
N GLU A 18 -5.96 -10.79 2.53
CA GLU A 18 -6.55 -10.01 1.45
C GLU A 18 -5.53 -9.10 0.80
N ILE A 19 -4.65 -8.54 1.61
CA ILE A 19 -3.62 -7.65 1.09
C ILE A 19 -2.71 -8.39 0.12
N THR A 20 -2.23 -9.57 0.52
CA THR A 20 -1.33 -10.32 -0.36
C THR A 20 -2.05 -10.83 -1.59
N GLU A 21 -3.30 -11.24 -1.46
CA GLU A 21 -4.07 -11.69 -2.61
C GLU A 21 -4.30 -10.56 -3.59
N THR A 22 -4.64 -9.38 -3.08
CA THR A 22 -4.82 -8.20 -3.91
C THR A 22 -3.52 -7.85 -4.62
N ALA A 23 -2.40 -7.95 -3.91
CA ALA A 23 -1.11 -7.65 -4.50
C ALA A 23 -0.79 -8.60 -5.66
N ARG A 24 -1.15 -9.87 -5.52
CA ARG A 24 -0.92 -10.81 -6.61
C ARG A 24 -1.70 -10.43 -7.85
N LYS A 25 -2.93 -9.96 -7.68
CA LYS A 25 -3.72 -9.48 -8.80
C LYS A 25 -3.08 -8.25 -9.42
N PHE A 26 -2.64 -7.32 -8.58
CA PHE A 26 -2.05 -6.08 -9.07
C PHE A 26 -0.72 -6.33 -9.77
N ALA A 27 -0.02 -7.40 -9.39
CA ALA A 27 1.26 -7.72 -10.02
C ALA A 27 1.10 -8.04 -11.50
N THR A 28 -0.09 -8.46 -11.92
CA THR A 28 -0.34 -8.80 -13.32
C THR A 28 -0.89 -7.64 -14.12
N LEU A 29 -1.15 -6.51 -13.47
CA LEU A 29 -1.70 -5.35 -14.14
C LEU A 29 -0.59 -4.45 -14.66
N PRO A 30 -0.89 -3.61 -15.67
CA PRO A 30 0.14 -2.74 -16.23
C PRO A 30 0.46 -1.52 -15.37
N ALA A 31 -0.10 -1.42 -14.17
CA ALA A 31 0.20 -0.31 -13.27
C ALA A 31 1.65 -0.37 -12.84
N GLU A 32 2.28 0.80 -12.72
CA GLU A 32 3.69 0.89 -12.37
C GLU A 32 3.90 1.04 -10.89
N MET A 33 2.90 1.51 -10.18
CA MET A 33 2.99 1.79 -8.75
C MET A 33 1.81 1.18 -8.01
N VAL A 34 2.06 0.75 -6.79
CA VAL A 34 1.01 0.24 -5.92
C VAL A 34 1.15 0.96 -4.59
N GLU A 35 0.04 1.50 -4.11
CA GLU A 35 0.01 2.19 -2.82
C GLU A 35 -0.67 1.30 -1.80
N TRP A 36 0.06 0.93 -0.75
CA TRP A 36 -0.55 0.17 0.34
C TRP A 36 -1.05 1.15 1.38
N ARG A 37 -2.37 1.22 1.50
CA ARG A 37 -3.02 2.08 2.47
C ARG A 37 -3.06 1.36 3.81
N VAL A 38 -2.03 1.57 4.61
CA VAL A 38 -1.88 0.85 5.87
C VAL A 38 -2.99 1.21 6.85
N ASP A 39 -3.57 2.39 6.69
CA ASP A 39 -4.65 2.82 7.58
C ASP A 39 -5.87 1.90 7.51
N PHE A 40 -6.01 1.09 6.47
CA PHE A 40 -7.10 0.13 6.38
C PHE A 40 -6.74 -1.22 7.00
N PHE A 41 -5.46 -1.43 7.30
CA PHE A 41 -4.99 -2.73 7.80
C PHE A 41 -5.44 -2.93 9.24
N ALA A 42 -6.08 -4.07 9.52
CA ALA A 42 -6.60 -4.37 10.84
C ALA A 42 -5.59 -5.12 11.72
N GLY A 43 -4.44 -5.47 11.17
CA GLY A 43 -3.44 -6.21 11.94
C GLY A 43 -2.63 -5.31 12.86
N TYR A 44 -1.63 -5.90 13.48
CA TYR A 44 -0.80 -5.18 14.42
C TYR A 44 0.28 -4.39 13.70
N GLU A 45 0.63 -3.27 14.29
CA GLU A 45 1.65 -2.39 13.72
C GLU A 45 2.96 -3.14 13.47
N ARG A 46 3.29 -4.06 14.36
CA ARG A 46 4.54 -4.82 14.25
C ARG A 46 4.55 -5.72 13.02
N GLU A 47 3.40 -5.97 12.41
CA GLU A 47 3.33 -6.81 11.21
C GLU A 47 3.63 -6.02 9.94
N ILE A 48 3.60 -4.71 10.03
CA ILE A 48 3.77 -3.86 8.84
C ILE A 48 5.07 -4.14 8.09
N PRO A 49 6.22 -4.26 8.76
CA PRO A 49 7.46 -4.54 8.01
C PRO A 49 7.41 -5.87 7.26
N ALA A 50 6.83 -6.89 7.88
CA ALA A 50 6.73 -8.20 7.25
C ALA A 50 5.81 -8.15 6.03
N VAL A 51 4.68 -7.47 6.17
CA VAL A 51 3.75 -7.33 5.05
C VAL A 51 4.39 -6.52 3.93
N THR A 52 5.09 -5.46 4.28
CA THR A 52 5.78 -4.65 3.28
C THR A 52 6.76 -5.50 2.47
N LYS A 53 7.52 -6.35 3.16
CA LYS A 53 8.46 -7.21 2.48
C LYS A 53 7.76 -8.18 1.55
N GLU A 54 6.65 -8.77 2.01
CA GLU A 54 5.88 -9.66 1.16
C GLU A 54 5.37 -8.96 -0.07
N LEU A 55 4.86 -7.72 0.10
CA LEU A 55 4.34 -6.98 -1.03
C LEU A 55 5.43 -6.67 -2.05
N LYS A 56 6.62 -6.33 -1.58
CA LYS A 56 7.71 -6.07 -2.50
C LYS A 56 8.09 -7.30 -3.29
N GLU A 57 8.05 -8.46 -2.66
CA GLU A 57 8.36 -9.70 -3.35
C GLU A 57 7.29 -10.05 -4.38
N ILE A 58 6.03 -9.85 -4.02
CA ILE A 58 4.92 -10.16 -4.92
C ILE A 58 4.90 -9.22 -6.11
N LEU A 59 5.10 -7.93 -5.85
CA LEU A 59 4.98 -6.92 -6.88
C LEU A 59 6.20 -6.83 -7.80
N GLY A 60 7.32 -7.35 -7.35
CA GLY A 60 8.52 -7.39 -8.17
C GLY A 60 9.05 -6.03 -8.51
N ASN A 61 9.00 -5.67 -9.79
CA ASN A 61 9.59 -4.42 -10.27
C ASN A 61 8.71 -3.20 -10.04
N LYS A 62 7.48 -3.41 -9.58
CA LYS A 62 6.60 -2.30 -9.36
C LYS A 62 7.03 -1.51 -8.13
N GLU A 63 6.77 -0.22 -8.17
CA GLU A 63 7.10 0.64 -7.04
C GLU A 63 6.02 0.51 -5.98
N LEU A 64 6.43 0.33 -4.73
CA LEU A 64 5.50 0.21 -3.63
C LEU A 64 5.58 1.45 -2.76
N ILE A 65 4.43 2.11 -2.58
CA ILE A 65 4.32 3.26 -1.70
C ILE A 65 3.51 2.84 -0.50
N THR A 66 4.02 3.11 0.69
CA THR A 66 3.31 2.80 1.92
C THR A 66 2.78 4.09 2.52
N THR A 67 1.45 4.17 2.66
CA THR A 67 0.81 5.37 3.19
C THR A 67 0.18 5.03 4.53
N ILE A 68 0.57 5.76 5.55
CA ILE A 68 0.04 5.59 6.89
C ILE A 68 -0.68 6.87 7.26
N ARG A 69 -1.93 6.73 7.65
CA ARG A 69 -2.71 7.86 8.13
C ARG A 69 -3.01 7.66 9.59
N THR A 70 -2.68 8.67 10.38
CA THR A 70 -3.05 8.65 11.78
C THR A 70 -4.18 9.65 11.97
N THR A 71 -5.19 9.22 12.68
CA THR A 71 -6.36 10.06 12.87
C THR A 71 -6.40 10.73 14.23
N HIS A 72 -5.45 10.43 15.05
CA HIS A 72 -5.37 11.14 16.32
C HIS A 72 -4.43 12.27 16.16
N GLU A 73 -4.58 13.09 16.30
CA GLU A 73 -3.70 14.05 16.03
C GLU A 73 -4.04 15.09 15.58
N GLY A 74 -4.53 14.92 15.67
CA GLY A 74 -4.98 15.51 15.17
C GLY A 74 -4.79 15.97 14.79
N GLY A 75 -4.52 15.55 14.97
CA GLY A 75 -4.41 15.81 14.41
C GLY A 75 -4.09 16.35 14.22
N GLU A 76 -4.11 16.53 14.20
CA GLU A 76 -3.97 16.75 13.84
C GLU A 76 -3.58 17.20 13.59
N SER A 77 -3.53 17.60 13.77
CA SER A 77 -3.25 17.72 13.47
C SER A 77 -2.91 18.12 13.48
N ASN A 78 -2.84 18.56 13.57
CA ASN A 78 -2.62 18.59 13.42
C ASN A 78 -2.44 18.69 13.30
N GLY A 79 -2.60 18.97 13.44
CA GLY A 79 -2.58 18.74 13.08
C GLY A 79 -2.57 18.73 13.11
N ASP A 80 -2.54 18.98 13.20
CA ASP A 80 -2.78 18.63 13.07
C ASP A 80 -3.00 18.61 13.12
#